data_b20cdcc8d9cbee437d3340ddacfcf2d4
#
_entry.id   b20cdcc8d9cbee437d3340ddacfcf2d4
#
_cell.length_a   1.000
_cell.length_b   1.000
_cell.length_c   1.000
_cell.angle_alpha   90.00
_cell.angle_beta   90.00
_cell.angle_gamma   90.00
#
_symmetry.space_group_name_H-M   'P 1'
#
loop_
_entity.id
_entity.type
_entity.pdbx_description
1 polymer ?
#
loop_
_entity_poly.entity_id
_entity_poly.type
_entity_poly.pdbx_seq_one_letter_code
_entity_poly.pdbx_strand_id
1 'polypeptide(L)'
;MSYPEKHIALVCNPTRENEKALGIANNIEVLLSGIDIPHKIFTSAWPESFDSFTEAWIIGGDGTMNWFINQYSEIQLPLALFAGGAGNDFHWMLCGNETTEQQVDHVLQSSPQLVDAGICNEKLFLNGVGIGFDGAIVHDLLGKKKLAGKASYLLSILKHIIGYHEKPCLLELPGETIKEDCFMISVANGKRYGGGFHVAPNAIINDGLLDVNIIGKISPIKRMKYMPVIEKGEHLDLDFIKYRQTEKITIHSPGKLHAHIDGEYFHTVRFEIDILPKRFSFLY
;
A
#
# COMPACT_ATOMS: atom_id res chain seq x y z
N MET A 1 -15.78 1.95 31.48
CA MET A 1 -14.32 2.16 31.38
C MET A 1 -14.10 3.61 31.05
N SER A 2 -13.25 4.35 31.79
CA SER A 2 -12.91 5.74 31.40
C SER A 2 -11.79 5.64 30.37
N TYR A 3 -12.07 6.05 29.13
CA TYR A 3 -11.02 6.25 28.15
C TYR A 3 -10.22 7.52 28.56
N PRO A 4 -8.88 7.56 28.39
CA PRO A 4 -8.15 8.81 28.52
C PRO A 4 -8.78 9.85 27.59
N GLU A 5 -8.63 11.13 27.87
CA GLU A 5 -9.26 12.21 27.11
C GLU A 5 -8.93 12.09 25.61
N LYS A 6 -9.79 11.37 24.86
CA LYS A 6 -9.64 11.17 23.42
C LYS A 6 -10.46 12.24 22.67
N HIS A 7 -9.87 12.80 21.62
CA HIS A 7 -10.58 13.61 20.63
C HIS A 7 -10.17 13.13 19.24
N ILE A 8 -11.08 12.44 18.55
CA ILE A 8 -10.76 11.67 17.34
C ILE A 8 -11.15 12.45 16.08
N ALA A 9 -10.23 12.59 15.13
CA ALA A 9 -10.54 13.06 13.79
C ALA A 9 -10.93 11.87 12.89
N LEU A 10 -12.18 11.78 12.46
CA LEU A 10 -12.64 10.81 11.47
C LEU A 10 -12.44 11.41 10.07
N VAL A 11 -11.47 10.91 9.32
CA VAL A 11 -11.05 11.45 8.03
C VAL A 11 -11.50 10.52 6.92
N CYS A 12 -12.58 10.88 6.25
CA CYS A 12 -13.13 10.10 5.15
C CYS A 12 -12.61 10.59 3.80
N ASN A 13 -12.51 9.67 2.83
CA ASN A 13 -12.17 10.05 1.46
C ASN A 13 -13.15 11.12 0.93
N PRO A 14 -12.68 12.32 0.51
CA PRO A 14 -13.55 13.43 0.12
C PRO A 14 -14.24 13.20 -1.23
N THR A 15 -13.94 12.15 -1.97
CA THR A 15 -14.63 11.86 -3.24
C THR A 15 -16.05 11.34 -2.97
N ARG A 16 -17.05 12.07 -3.46
CA ARG A 16 -18.50 11.77 -3.25
C ARG A 16 -18.96 10.40 -3.76
N GLU A 17 -18.14 9.69 -4.53
CA GLU A 17 -18.47 8.39 -5.11
C GLU A 17 -18.18 7.20 -4.17
N ASN A 18 -17.65 7.43 -2.97
CA ASN A 18 -17.32 6.35 -2.03
C ASN A 18 -18.38 6.16 -0.94
N GLU A 19 -19.59 5.73 -1.34
CA GLU A 19 -20.70 5.45 -0.42
C GLU A 19 -20.32 4.45 0.68
N LYS A 20 -19.43 3.48 0.36
CA LYS A 20 -18.95 2.49 1.34
C LYS A 20 -18.17 3.18 2.48
N ALA A 21 -17.22 4.07 2.16
CA ALA A 21 -16.45 4.77 3.18
C ALA A 21 -17.33 5.68 4.04
N LEU A 22 -18.30 6.36 3.43
CA LEU A 22 -19.28 7.18 4.16
C LEU A 22 -20.13 6.32 5.11
N GLY A 23 -20.59 5.15 4.66
CA GLY A 23 -21.35 4.23 5.52
C GLY A 23 -20.54 3.75 6.73
N ILE A 24 -19.25 3.43 6.54
CA ILE A 24 -18.34 3.06 7.62
C ILE A 24 -18.12 4.25 8.57
N ALA A 25 -17.89 5.46 8.04
CA ALA A 25 -17.69 6.65 8.84
C ALA A 25 -18.89 6.95 9.74
N ASN A 26 -20.11 6.87 9.19
CA ASN A 26 -21.36 7.06 9.95
C ASN A 26 -21.54 5.97 11.03
N ASN A 27 -21.18 4.73 10.74
CA ASN A 27 -21.21 3.64 11.74
C ASN A 27 -20.23 3.93 12.90
N ILE A 28 -19.01 4.32 12.60
CA ILE A 28 -18.01 4.71 13.61
C ILE A 28 -18.50 5.90 14.44
N GLU A 29 -19.09 6.93 13.81
CA GLU A 29 -19.66 8.08 14.49
C GLU A 29 -20.74 7.68 15.50
N VAL A 30 -21.63 6.76 15.12
CA VAL A 30 -22.68 6.21 16.02
C VAL A 30 -22.05 5.46 17.21
N LEU A 31 -21.03 4.63 16.94
CA LEU A 31 -20.35 3.86 18.00
C LEU A 31 -19.65 4.79 19.00
N LEU A 32 -18.90 5.79 18.53
CA LEU A 32 -18.19 6.73 19.38
C LEU A 32 -19.15 7.64 20.17
N SER A 33 -20.25 8.07 19.56
CA SER A 33 -21.31 8.85 20.22
C SER A 33 -21.98 8.03 21.33
N GLY A 34 -22.19 6.74 21.12
CA GLY A 34 -22.81 5.84 22.09
C GLY A 34 -21.98 5.60 23.38
N ILE A 35 -20.70 5.96 23.35
CA ILE A 35 -19.76 5.85 24.49
C ILE A 35 -19.14 7.20 24.88
N ASP A 36 -19.75 8.31 24.44
CA ASP A 36 -19.39 9.68 24.77
C ASP A 36 -17.91 10.06 24.45
N ILE A 37 -17.33 9.48 23.38
CA ILE A 37 -15.98 9.86 22.92
C ILE A 37 -16.08 11.08 21.97
N PRO A 38 -15.43 12.22 22.31
CA PRO A 38 -15.34 13.37 21.45
C PRO A 38 -14.72 13.05 20.09
N HIS A 39 -15.40 13.42 19.01
CA HIS A 39 -14.92 13.20 17.65
C HIS A 39 -15.42 14.25 16.67
N LYS A 40 -14.77 14.37 15.53
CA LYS A 40 -15.21 15.21 14.41
C LYS A 40 -14.98 14.50 13.09
N ILE A 41 -16.02 14.51 12.24
CA ILE A 41 -15.96 13.85 10.93
C ILE A 41 -15.64 14.87 9.81
N PHE A 42 -14.75 14.47 8.89
CA PHE A 42 -14.31 15.23 7.73
C PHE A 42 -14.60 14.42 6.46
N THR A 43 -15.64 14.82 5.70
CA THR A 43 -16.11 14.10 4.52
C THR A 43 -15.89 14.84 3.20
N SER A 44 -15.70 16.17 3.23
CA SER A 44 -15.58 17.00 2.02
C SER A 44 -14.24 17.71 1.87
N ALA A 45 -13.64 18.06 2.99
CA ALA A 45 -12.31 18.65 3.04
C ALA A 45 -11.61 18.16 4.31
N TRP A 46 -10.33 17.88 4.20
CA TRP A 46 -9.52 17.48 5.36
C TRP A 46 -9.00 18.71 6.08
N PRO A 47 -8.76 18.65 7.40
CA PRO A 47 -8.30 19.81 8.17
C PRO A 47 -6.89 20.22 7.75
N GLU A 48 -6.55 21.49 7.90
CA GLU A 48 -5.19 21.98 7.67
C GLU A 48 -4.21 21.46 8.73
N SER A 49 -4.68 21.26 9.97
CA SER A 49 -3.92 20.74 11.09
C SER A 49 -4.75 19.78 11.94
N PHE A 50 -4.05 18.88 12.62
CA PHE A 50 -4.63 17.91 13.57
C PHE A 50 -4.32 18.26 15.04
N ASP A 51 -3.80 19.45 15.34
CA ASP A 51 -3.31 19.83 16.68
C ASP A 51 -4.37 19.75 17.80
N SER A 52 -5.66 19.83 17.43
CA SER A 52 -6.76 19.72 18.40
C SER A 52 -7.24 18.28 18.63
N PHE A 53 -6.64 17.29 17.96
CA PHE A 53 -7.03 15.88 18.06
C PHE A 53 -5.94 15.06 18.74
N THR A 54 -6.34 13.93 19.31
CA THR A 54 -5.44 12.95 19.90
C THR A 54 -5.14 11.79 18.97
N GLU A 55 -5.99 11.55 18.00
CA GLU A 55 -5.91 10.45 17.04
C GLU A 55 -6.54 10.87 15.71
N ALA A 56 -6.07 10.30 14.59
CA ALA A 56 -6.70 10.44 13.29
C ALA A 56 -7.08 9.07 12.73
N TRP A 57 -8.36 8.85 12.51
CA TRP A 57 -8.91 7.61 11.96
C TRP A 57 -9.28 7.82 10.49
N ILE A 58 -8.55 7.16 9.61
CA ILE A 58 -8.67 7.30 8.17
C ILE A 58 -9.65 6.25 7.66
N ILE A 59 -10.73 6.67 7.01
CA ILE A 59 -11.76 5.79 6.44
C ILE A 59 -11.63 5.82 4.91
N GLY A 60 -11.03 4.77 4.36
CA GLY A 60 -10.74 4.71 2.93
C GLY A 60 -9.99 3.43 2.53
N GLY A 61 -9.47 3.41 1.32
CA GLY A 61 -8.59 2.35 0.83
C GLY A 61 -7.13 2.77 0.82
N ASP A 62 -6.27 1.91 0.23
CA ASP A 62 -4.82 2.15 0.15
C ASP A 62 -4.47 3.50 -0.50
N GLY A 63 -5.15 3.90 -1.57
CA GLY A 63 -4.95 5.21 -2.20
C GLY A 63 -5.33 6.39 -1.30
N THR A 64 -6.37 6.26 -0.47
CA THR A 64 -6.75 7.29 0.52
C THR A 64 -5.67 7.42 1.58
N MET A 65 -5.17 6.29 2.08
CA MET A 65 -4.10 6.28 3.07
C MET A 65 -2.78 6.82 2.50
N ASN A 66 -2.42 6.42 1.27
CA ASN A 66 -1.24 6.94 0.60
C ASN A 66 -1.31 8.46 0.40
N TRP A 67 -2.48 8.98 -0.04
CA TRP A 67 -2.67 10.42 -0.16
C TRP A 67 -2.57 11.12 1.20
N PHE A 68 -3.14 10.54 2.25
CA PHE A 68 -3.08 11.09 3.61
C PHE A 68 -1.64 11.26 4.11
N ILE A 69 -0.82 10.21 4.04
CA ILE A 69 0.57 10.26 4.53
C ILE A 69 1.46 11.18 3.70
N ASN A 70 1.16 11.38 2.42
CA ASN A 70 1.89 12.32 1.58
C ASN A 70 1.44 13.78 1.80
N GLN A 71 0.17 14.01 2.17
CA GLN A 71 -0.34 15.34 2.52
C GLN A 71 0.12 15.78 3.92
N TYR A 72 0.18 14.85 4.87
CA TYR A 72 0.54 15.08 6.27
C TYR A 72 1.77 14.26 6.66
N SER A 73 2.85 14.42 5.90
CA SER A 73 4.06 13.60 6.05
C SER A 73 4.71 13.71 7.43
N GLU A 74 4.49 14.80 8.15
CA GLU A 74 5.05 15.06 9.48
C GLU A 74 4.07 14.79 10.62
N ILE A 75 2.93 14.13 10.35
CA ILE A 75 1.94 13.84 11.39
C ILE A 75 2.52 12.93 12.47
N GLN A 76 2.32 13.31 13.73
CA GLN A 76 2.80 12.54 14.89
C GLN A 76 1.68 11.85 15.66
N LEU A 77 0.42 12.14 15.30
CA LEU A 77 -0.72 11.50 15.95
C LEU A 77 -0.80 10.02 15.61
N PRO A 78 -1.24 9.15 16.55
CA PRO A 78 -1.62 7.79 16.23
C PRO A 78 -2.72 7.74 15.16
N LEU A 79 -2.54 6.86 14.19
CA LEU A 79 -3.43 6.66 13.06
C LEU A 79 -4.17 5.34 13.19
N ALA A 80 -5.43 5.29 12.76
CA ALA A 80 -6.13 4.03 12.50
C ALA A 80 -6.66 4.05 11.07
N LEU A 81 -6.67 2.89 10.39
CA LEU A 81 -7.15 2.76 9.02
C LEU A 81 -8.35 1.83 8.95
N PHE A 82 -9.48 2.31 8.45
CA PHE A 82 -10.72 1.53 8.26
C PHE A 82 -10.96 1.23 6.78
N ALA A 83 -11.33 0.00 6.47
CA ALA A 83 -11.39 -0.60 5.13
C ALA A 83 -12.51 -0.06 4.24
N GLY A 84 -12.42 1.19 3.79
CA GLY A 84 -13.39 1.86 2.89
C GLY A 84 -13.12 1.72 1.39
N GLY A 85 -12.03 1.06 0.97
CA GLY A 85 -11.63 0.90 -0.43
C GLY A 85 -11.97 -0.45 -1.03
N ALA A 86 -11.42 -0.72 -2.23
CA ALA A 86 -11.58 -1.98 -2.95
C ALA A 86 -10.47 -3.00 -2.61
N GLY A 87 -9.21 -2.58 -2.44
CA GLY A 87 -8.08 -3.44 -2.11
C GLY A 87 -7.92 -3.61 -0.60
N ASN A 88 -7.69 -2.52 0.10
CA ASN A 88 -7.46 -2.44 1.55
C ASN A 88 -6.31 -3.34 2.01
N ASP A 89 -5.23 -3.35 1.24
CA ASP A 89 -4.11 -4.26 1.47
C ASP A 89 -3.35 -3.88 2.74
N PHE A 90 -3.13 -2.59 2.99
CA PHE A 90 -2.48 -2.14 4.22
C PHE A 90 -3.37 -2.32 5.45
N HIS A 91 -4.67 -2.05 5.33
CA HIS A 91 -5.63 -2.35 6.41
C HIS A 91 -5.58 -3.82 6.81
N TRP A 92 -5.60 -4.73 5.81
CA TRP A 92 -5.50 -6.16 6.09
C TRP A 92 -4.20 -6.54 6.81
N MET A 93 -3.10 -5.86 6.50
CA MET A 93 -1.82 -6.07 7.17
C MET A 93 -1.87 -5.72 8.66
N LEU A 94 -2.63 -4.66 9.02
CA LEU A 94 -2.79 -4.20 10.40
C LEU A 94 -3.84 -4.99 11.17
N CYS A 95 -5.04 -5.17 10.59
CA CYS A 95 -6.25 -5.60 11.30
C CYS A 95 -6.82 -6.94 10.79
N GLY A 96 -6.24 -7.53 9.74
CA GLY A 96 -6.79 -8.75 9.16
C GLY A 96 -8.21 -8.55 8.57
N ASN A 97 -9.15 -9.40 9.02
CA ASN A 97 -10.54 -9.41 8.54
C ASN A 97 -11.54 -8.99 9.63
N GLU A 98 -11.17 -8.08 10.51
CA GLU A 98 -12.07 -7.55 11.55
C GLU A 98 -13.25 -6.79 10.94
N THR A 99 -14.42 -6.85 11.62
CA THR A 99 -15.55 -5.96 11.31
C THR A 99 -15.25 -4.56 11.83
N THR A 100 -15.99 -3.55 11.34
CA THR A 100 -15.81 -2.15 11.80
C THR A 100 -16.00 -2.04 13.31
N GLU A 101 -16.99 -2.72 13.87
CA GLU A 101 -17.28 -2.72 15.31
C GLU A 101 -16.13 -3.34 16.13
N GLN A 102 -15.65 -4.51 15.70
CA GLN A 102 -14.51 -5.18 16.35
C GLN A 102 -13.26 -4.30 16.29
N GLN A 103 -13.02 -3.68 15.15
CA GLN A 103 -11.86 -2.80 14.95
C GLN A 103 -11.97 -1.53 15.81
N VAL A 104 -13.15 -0.91 15.94
CA VAL A 104 -13.35 0.24 16.84
C VAL A 104 -13.01 -0.12 18.28
N ASP A 105 -13.54 -1.25 18.77
CA ASP A 105 -13.26 -1.73 20.12
C ASP A 105 -11.75 -2.02 20.32
N HIS A 106 -11.11 -2.61 19.33
CA HIS A 106 -9.67 -2.92 19.35
C HIS A 106 -8.83 -1.64 19.38
N VAL A 107 -9.06 -0.72 18.45
CA VAL A 107 -8.34 0.56 18.34
C VAL A 107 -8.47 1.41 19.61
N LEU A 108 -9.64 1.43 20.23
CA LEU A 108 -9.86 2.17 21.47
C LEU A 108 -9.03 1.64 22.66
N GLN A 109 -8.69 0.34 22.64
CA GLN A 109 -7.92 -0.32 23.67
C GLN A 109 -6.44 -0.50 23.32
N SER A 110 -6.06 -0.31 22.06
CA SER A 110 -4.69 -0.50 21.57
C SER A 110 -3.77 0.63 22.05
N SER A 111 -2.49 0.27 22.20
CA SER A 111 -1.40 1.25 22.33
C SER A 111 -0.79 1.52 20.96
N PRO A 112 -0.36 2.76 20.67
CA PRO A 112 0.25 3.11 19.40
C PRO A 112 1.51 2.27 19.13
N GLN A 113 1.61 1.72 17.92
CA GLN A 113 2.74 0.94 17.44
C GLN A 113 3.42 1.67 16.27
N LEU A 114 4.74 1.73 16.31
CA LEU A 114 5.52 2.40 15.27
C LEU A 114 5.63 1.49 14.05
N VAL A 115 5.39 2.07 12.89
CA VAL A 115 5.40 1.42 11.59
C VAL A 115 6.34 2.18 10.65
N ASP A 116 7.10 1.43 9.87
CA ASP A 116 7.98 1.98 8.86
C ASP A 116 7.17 2.49 7.64
N ALA A 117 7.76 3.40 6.90
CA ALA A 117 7.27 3.80 5.59
C ALA A 117 8.42 3.74 4.58
N GLY A 118 8.14 3.38 3.36
CA GLY A 118 9.12 3.58 2.31
C GLY A 118 8.96 4.97 1.67
N ILE A 119 10.03 5.44 1.04
CA ILE A 119 10.02 6.63 0.19
C ILE A 119 10.62 6.27 -1.17
N CYS A 120 9.94 6.64 -2.25
CA CYS A 120 10.41 6.46 -3.61
C CYS A 120 10.34 7.79 -4.35
N ASN A 121 11.49 8.34 -4.76
CA ASN A 121 11.56 9.63 -5.46
C ASN A 121 10.66 10.69 -4.81
N GLU A 122 10.81 10.95 -3.52
CA GLU A 122 10.08 11.93 -2.71
C GLU A 122 8.64 11.55 -2.33
N LYS A 123 8.09 10.42 -2.78
CA LYS A 123 6.75 9.96 -2.42
C LYS A 123 6.79 8.82 -1.41
N LEU A 124 6.06 8.99 -0.32
CA LEU A 124 5.90 7.99 0.73
C LEU A 124 4.98 6.85 0.29
N PHE A 125 5.25 5.65 0.81
CA PHE A 125 4.39 4.48 0.65
C PHE A 125 4.39 3.60 1.91
N LEU A 126 3.34 2.82 2.06
CA LEU A 126 3.18 1.87 3.17
C LEU A 126 3.20 0.41 2.70
N ASN A 127 2.65 0.11 1.52
CA ASN A 127 2.71 -1.24 0.96
C ASN A 127 3.94 -1.46 0.09
N GLY A 128 4.08 -0.70 -1.01
CA GLY A 128 5.22 -0.92 -1.88
C GLY A 128 5.17 -0.22 -3.24
N VAL A 129 6.26 -0.42 -3.97
CA VAL A 129 6.49 0.05 -5.34
C VAL A 129 6.56 -1.16 -6.26
N GLY A 130 5.68 -1.20 -7.27
CA GLY A 130 5.73 -2.17 -8.36
C GLY A 130 6.28 -1.54 -9.62
N ILE A 131 7.34 -2.13 -10.21
CA ILE A 131 8.05 -1.59 -11.36
C ILE A 131 8.03 -2.61 -12.50
N GLY A 132 7.81 -2.13 -13.71
CA GLY A 132 7.78 -2.97 -14.91
C GLY A 132 6.36 -3.47 -15.22
N PHE A 133 6.15 -4.77 -15.21
CA PHE A 133 4.87 -5.41 -15.51
C PHE A 133 3.71 -4.86 -14.67
N ASP A 134 3.90 -4.73 -13.37
CA ASP A 134 2.91 -4.18 -12.44
C ASP A 134 2.49 -2.75 -12.80
N GLY A 135 3.48 -1.88 -13.00
CA GLY A 135 3.22 -0.51 -13.41
C GLY A 135 2.51 -0.42 -14.77
N ALA A 136 2.81 -1.35 -15.68
CA ALA A 136 2.13 -1.40 -16.98
C ALA A 136 0.66 -1.79 -16.86
N ILE A 137 0.30 -2.67 -15.91
CA ILE A 137 -1.09 -3.00 -15.60
C ILE A 137 -1.82 -1.76 -15.07
N VAL A 138 -1.22 -1.08 -14.09
CA VAL A 138 -1.82 0.14 -13.52
C VAL A 138 -2.00 1.21 -14.59
N HIS A 139 -1.01 1.42 -15.47
CA HIS A 139 -1.10 2.32 -16.61
C HIS A 139 -2.28 1.98 -17.55
N ASP A 140 -2.45 0.70 -17.89
CA ASP A 140 -3.54 0.26 -18.79
C ASP A 140 -4.94 0.46 -18.17
N LEU A 141 -5.02 0.54 -16.84
CA LEU A 141 -6.26 0.78 -16.11
C LEU A 141 -6.58 2.26 -15.90
N LEU A 142 -5.62 3.17 -16.17
CA LEU A 142 -5.86 4.61 -16.07
C LEU A 142 -6.98 5.05 -17.04
N GLY A 143 -7.91 5.85 -16.54
CA GLY A 143 -9.03 6.39 -17.31
C GLY A 143 -10.10 5.37 -17.72
N LYS A 144 -9.91 4.08 -17.46
CA LYS A 144 -10.98 3.09 -17.61
C LYS A 144 -11.91 3.18 -16.41
N LYS A 145 -13.18 3.52 -16.65
CA LYS A 145 -14.19 3.54 -15.58
C LYS A 145 -14.11 2.23 -14.80
N LYS A 146 -14.13 2.32 -13.47
CA LYS A 146 -14.15 1.17 -12.53
C LYS A 146 -15.37 0.23 -12.72
N LEU A 147 -16.10 0.38 -13.83
CA LEU A 147 -17.32 -0.37 -14.17
C LEU A 147 -17.08 -1.86 -14.46
N ALA A 148 -15.84 -2.30 -14.56
CA ALA A 148 -15.55 -3.65 -14.99
C ALA A 148 -15.01 -4.58 -13.87
N GLY A 149 -14.92 -4.12 -12.63
CA GLY A 149 -14.59 -4.97 -11.48
C GLY A 149 -13.34 -5.87 -11.69
N LYS A 150 -13.32 -7.00 -11.01
CA LYS A 150 -12.25 -8.02 -11.09
C LYS A 150 -11.99 -8.51 -12.53
N ALA A 151 -13.00 -8.56 -13.39
CA ALA A 151 -12.87 -9.07 -14.77
C ALA A 151 -12.00 -8.17 -15.67
N SER A 152 -12.11 -6.84 -15.59
CA SER A 152 -11.24 -5.91 -16.34
C SER A 152 -9.80 -5.96 -15.87
N TYR A 153 -9.61 -6.05 -14.56
CA TYR A 153 -8.29 -6.21 -13.97
C TYR A 153 -7.63 -7.50 -14.47
N LEU A 154 -8.34 -8.63 -14.40
CA LEU A 154 -7.85 -9.91 -14.89
C LEU A 154 -7.55 -9.88 -16.40
N LEU A 155 -8.39 -9.24 -17.20
CA LEU A 155 -8.15 -9.10 -18.65
C LEU A 155 -6.91 -8.25 -18.95
N SER A 156 -6.67 -7.17 -18.18
CA SER A 156 -5.45 -6.37 -18.29
C SER A 156 -4.21 -7.17 -17.93
N ILE A 157 -4.26 -7.96 -16.84
CA ILE A 157 -3.18 -8.88 -16.47
C ILE A 157 -2.89 -9.86 -17.62
N LEU A 158 -3.90 -10.55 -18.16
CA LEU A 158 -3.74 -11.53 -19.24
C LEU A 158 -3.12 -10.91 -20.49
N LYS A 159 -3.56 -9.71 -20.88
CA LYS A 159 -2.99 -8.97 -22.00
C LYS A 159 -1.50 -8.70 -21.80
N HIS A 160 -1.11 -8.24 -20.61
CA HIS A 160 0.27 -7.89 -20.30
C HIS A 160 1.15 -9.13 -20.04
N ILE A 161 0.60 -10.24 -19.52
CA ILE A 161 1.32 -11.51 -19.39
C ILE A 161 1.89 -11.97 -20.73
N ILE A 162 1.14 -11.78 -21.83
CA ILE A 162 1.58 -12.20 -23.17
C ILE A 162 2.44 -11.13 -23.82
N GLY A 163 2.04 -9.86 -23.73
CA GLY A 163 2.62 -8.79 -24.53
C GLY A 163 3.75 -7.99 -23.84
N TYR A 164 3.96 -8.13 -22.54
CA TYR A 164 5.01 -7.39 -21.85
C TYR A 164 6.38 -8.03 -22.08
N HIS A 165 7.35 -7.19 -22.47
CA HIS A 165 8.74 -7.60 -22.65
C HIS A 165 9.61 -7.07 -21.50
N GLU A 166 10.52 -7.91 -21.05
CA GLU A 166 11.49 -7.59 -20.04
C GLU A 166 12.31 -6.36 -20.43
N LYS A 167 12.74 -5.60 -19.43
CA LYS A 167 13.54 -4.39 -19.62
C LYS A 167 14.86 -4.52 -18.87
N PRO A 168 15.97 -4.06 -19.48
CA PRO A 168 17.26 -4.08 -18.80
C PRO A 168 17.23 -3.11 -17.61
N CYS A 169 17.63 -3.63 -16.46
CA CYS A 169 17.72 -2.88 -15.20
C CYS A 169 19.11 -3.07 -14.58
N LEU A 170 19.59 -2.00 -13.97
CA LEU A 170 20.72 -1.98 -13.06
C LEU A 170 20.17 -1.67 -11.67
N LEU A 171 20.34 -2.61 -10.74
CA LEU A 171 19.90 -2.47 -9.36
C LEU A 171 21.14 -2.34 -8.47
N GLU A 172 21.19 -1.31 -7.66
CA GLU A 172 22.28 -1.01 -6.74
C GLU A 172 21.74 -1.08 -5.30
N LEU A 173 22.21 -2.10 -4.57
CA LEU A 173 21.94 -2.32 -3.15
C LEU A 173 23.23 -2.13 -2.36
N PRO A 174 23.20 -1.92 -1.03
CA PRO A 174 24.39 -1.91 -0.20
C PRO A 174 25.24 -3.19 -0.40
N GLY A 175 26.44 -3.01 -0.97
CA GLY A 175 27.39 -4.11 -1.21
C GLY A 175 27.09 -5.01 -2.42
N GLU A 176 26.01 -4.80 -3.16
CA GLU A 176 25.64 -5.63 -4.32
C GLU A 176 25.16 -4.77 -5.50
N THR A 177 25.57 -5.16 -6.71
CA THR A 177 25.04 -4.58 -7.95
C THR A 177 24.54 -5.71 -8.85
N ILE A 178 23.28 -5.64 -9.26
CA ILE A 178 22.61 -6.65 -10.08
C ILE A 178 22.27 -6.03 -11.45
N LYS A 179 22.72 -6.68 -12.53
CA LYS A 179 22.31 -6.38 -13.91
C LYS A 179 21.39 -7.49 -14.38
N GLU A 180 20.15 -7.14 -14.74
CA GLU A 180 19.14 -8.14 -15.09
C GLU A 180 18.15 -7.56 -16.12
N ASP A 181 17.66 -8.40 -17.02
CA ASP A 181 16.46 -8.13 -17.80
C ASP A 181 15.23 -8.47 -16.95
N CYS A 182 14.61 -7.45 -16.35
CA CYS A 182 13.52 -7.64 -15.40
C CYS A 182 12.16 -7.66 -16.09
N PHE A 183 11.36 -8.65 -15.73
CA PHE A 183 9.92 -8.69 -16.00
C PHE A 183 9.19 -7.75 -15.04
N MET A 184 9.51 -7.87 -13.74
CA MET A 184 8.91 -7.09 -12.68
C MET A 184 9.90 -6.95 -11.51
N ILE A 185 9.88 -5.82 -10.85
CA ILE A 185 10.56 -5.60 -9.59
C ILE A 185 9.52 -5.10 -8.58
N SER A 186 9.42 -5.76 -7.44
CA SER A 186 8.63 -5.32 -6.30
C SER A 186 9.56 -4.88 -5.18
N VAL A 187 9.36 -3.68 -4.66
CA VAL A 187 10.05 -3.16 -3.48
C VAL A 187 8.99 -2.84 -2.44
N ALA A 188 8.91 -3.65 -1.40
CA ALA A 188 7.77 -3.67 -0.50
C ALA A 188 8.15 -3.47 0.97
N ASN A 189 7.30 -2.78 1.71
CA ASN A 189 7.27 -2.70 3.16
C ASN A 189 6.10 -3.56 3.72
N GLY A 190 4.99 -3.64 2.98
CA GLY A 190 3.86 -4.50 3.31
C GLY A 190 3.87 -5.84 2.58
N LYS A 191 3.18 -6.85 3.13
CA LYS A 191 3.18 -8.22 2.55
C LYS A 191 2.48 -8.30 1.20
N ARG A 192 1.48 -7.45 0.94
CA ARG A 192 0.66 -7.56 -0.26
C ARG A 192 0.25 -6.21 -0.83
N TYR A 193 -0.05 -6.19 -2.12
CA TYR A 193 -0.72 -5.11 -2.81
C TYR A 193 -1.49 -5.66 -4.04
N GLY A 194 -2.09 -4.77 -4.83
CA GLY A 194 -2.83 -5.17 -6.03
C GLY A 194 -4.13 -5.92 -5.73
N GLY A 195 -4.69 -5.75 -4.52
CA GLY A 195 -5.95 -6.37 -4.12
C GLY A 195 -5.80 -7.82 -3.64
N GLY A 196 -4.71 -8.13 -2.97
CA GLY A 196 -4.52 -9.40 -2.28
C GLY A 196 -3.35 -10.26 -2.77
N PHE A 197 -2.52 -9.78 -3.71
CA PHE A 197 -1.30 -10.50 -4.11
C PHE A 197 -0.22 -10.39 -3.03
N HIS A 198 0.21 -11.52 -2.48
CA HIS A 198 1.27 -11.57 -1.48
C HIS A 198 2.66 -11.46 -2.12
N VAL A 199 2.96 -10.28 -2.64
CA VAL A 199 4.19 -10.01 -3.40
C VAL A 199 5.46 -10.05 -2.54
N ALA A 200 5.34 -9.83 -1.23
CA ALA A 200 6.43 -9.87 -0.27
C ALA A 200 5.97 -10.59 1.02
N PRO A 201 5.79 -11.93 0.98
CA PRO A 201 5.17 -12.68 2.07
C PRO A 201 5.95 -12.60 3.40
N ASN A 202 7.27 -12.33 3.34
CA ASN A 202 8.14 -12.21 4.51
C ASN A 202 8.21 -10.79 5.09
N ALA A 203 7.61 -9.79 4.43
CA ALA A 203 7.70 -8.39 4.86
C ALA A 203 7.18 -8.17 6.28
N ILE A 204 7.89 -7.35 7.03
CA ILE A 204 7.59 -6.94 8.41
C ILE A 204 7.60 -5.41 8.45
N ILE A 205 6.48 -4.81 8.78
CA ILE A 205 6.24 -3.36 8.67
C ILE A 205 7.00 -2.48 9.69
N ASN A 206 7.88 -3.05 10.51
CA ASN A 206 8.59 -2.32 11.57
C ASN A 206 9.99 -2.88 11.86
N ASP A 207 10.61 -3.57 10.90
CA ASP A 207 11.96 -4.15 11.03
C ASP A 207 13.06 -3.27 10.40
N GLY A 208 12.69 -2.16 9.77
CA GLY A 208 13.61 -1.24 9.11
C GLY A 208 14.14 -1.73 7.77
N LEU A 209 13.47 -2.70 7.13
CA LEU A 209 13.89 -3.28 5.85
C LEU A 209 12.79 -3.21 4.79
N LEU A 210 13.23 -3.15 3.54
CA LEU A 210 12.41 -3.34 2.34
C LEU A 210 12.62 -4.74 1.80
N ASP A 211 11.56 -5.41 1.43
CA ASP A 211 11.57 -6.70 0.74
C ASP A 211 11.59 -6.49 -0.76
N VAL A 212 12.66 -6.91 -1.42
CA VAL A 212 12.87 -6.72 -2.86
C VAL A 212 12.75 -8.05 -3.57
N ASN A 213 11.77 -8.17 -4.46
CA ASN A 213 11.63 -9.32 -5.36
C ASN A 213 11.93 -8.88 -6.79
N ILE A 214 12.96 -9.47 -7.38
CA ILE A 214 13.40 -9.24 -8.75
C ILE A 214 13.00 -10.45 -9.58
N ILE A 215 11.97 -10.27 -10.42
CA ILE A 215 11.53 -11.32 -11.34
C ILE A 215 12.23 -11.09 -12.68
N GLY A 216 13.17 -11.99 -13.00
CA GLY A 216 13.93 -11.96 -14.23
C GLY A 216 13.13 -12.41 -15.45
N LYS A 217 13.85 -12.78 -16.51
CA LYS A 217 13.24 -13.22 -17.76
C LYS A 217 12.46 -14.52 -17.60
N ILE A 218 11.18 -14.48 -17.98
CA ILE A 218 10.26 -15.61 -17.86
C ILE A 218 9.30 -15.68 -19.03
N SER A 219 9.12 -16.86 -19.62
CA SER A 219 8.20 -17.05 -20.76
C SER A 219 6.74 -16.80 -20.37
N PRO A 220 5.86 -16.33 -21.31
CA PRO A 220 4.45 -16.08 -21.04
C PRO A 220 3.71 -17.28 -20.44
N ILE A 221 4.04 -18.49 -20.85
CA ILE A 221 3.42 -19.72 -20.30
C ILE A 221 3.79 -19.90 -18.83
N LYS A 222 5.06 -19.67 -18.46
CA LYS A 222 5.51 -19.72 -17.07
C LYS A 222 4.86 -18.59 -16.24
N ARG A 223 4.71 -17.38 -16.80
CA ARG A 223 4.00 -16.26 -16.11
C ARG A 223 2.58 -16.66 -15.71
N MET A 224 1.82 -17.25 -16.67
CA MET A 224 0.47 -17.74 -16.39
C MET A 224 0.46 -18.85 -15.32
N LYS A 225 1.40 -19.80 -15.41
CA LYS A 225 1.51 -20.91 -14.46
C LYS A 225 1.79 -20.45 -13.05
N TYR A 226 2.69 -19.46 -12.87
CA TYR A 226 3.18 -19.04 -11.56
C TYR A 226 2.40 -17.85 -10.97
N MET A 227 1.48 -17.22 -11.70
CA MET A 227 0.64 -16.14 -11.16
C MET A 227 -0.13 -16.55 -9.89
N PRO A 228 -0.79 -17.73 -9.81
CA PRO A 228 -1.42 -18.16 -8.56
C PRO A 228 -0.43 -18.45 -7.42
N VAL A 229 0.81 -18.79 -7.74
CA VAL A 229 1.87 -19.03 -6.75
C VAL A 229 2.33 -17.69 -6.13
N ILE A 230 2.44 -16.63 -6.97
CA ILE A 230 2.73 -15.28 -6.51
C ILE A 230 1.57 -14.72 -5.69
N GLU A 231 0.33 -14.94 -6.14
CA GLU A 231 -0.87 -14.51 -5.39
C GLU A 231 -0.87 -15.06 -3.96
N LYS A 232 -0.42 -16.31 -3.77
CA LYS A 232 -0.34 -16.97 -2.47
C LYS A 232 0.93 -16.64 -1.67
N GLY A 233 1.92 -15.98 -2.27
CA GLY A 233 3.21 -15.72 -1.63
C GLY A 233 4.16 -16.91 -1.57
N GLU A 234 3.95 -17.93 -2.39
CA GLU A 234 4.74 -19.18 -2.42
C GLU A 234 5.86 -19.15 -3.47
N HIS A 235 6.32 -17.95 -3.87
CA HIS A 235 7.15 -17.75 -5.06
C HIS A 235 8.64 -17.49 -4.77
N LEU A 236 9.03 -17.24 -3.52
CA LEU A 236 10.39 -16.76 -3.21
C LEU A 236 11.49 -17.73 -3.58
N ASP A 237 11.22 -19.04 -3.58
CA ASP A 237 12.19 -20.10 -3.90
C ASP A 237 12.24 -20.45 -5.40
N LEU A 238 11.53 -19.72 -6.26
CA LEU A 238 11.55 -19.99 -7.70
C LEU A 238 12.85 -19.47 -8.33
N ASP A 239 13.45 -20.27 -9.22
CA ASP A 239 14.76 -20.08 -9.83
C ASP A 239 14.94 -18.78 -10.63
N PHE A 240 13.85 -18.18 -11.06
CA PHE A 240 13.81 -16.91 -11.79
C PHE A 240 13.48 -15.68 -10.90
N ILE A 241 13.43 -15.86 -9.58
CA ILE A 241 13.20 -14.80 -8.60
C ILE A 241 14.44 -14.63 -7.73
N LYS A 242 14.89 -13.38 -7.58
CA LYS A 242 15.93 -13.00 -6.64
C LYS A 242 15.29 -12.19 -5.53
N TYR A 243 15.28 -12.74 -4.33
CA TYR A 243 14.78 -12.06 -3.15
C TYR A 243 15.92 -11.42 -2.36
N ARG A 244 15.72 -10.18 -1.89
CA ARG A 244 16.66 -9.44 -1.03
C ARG A 244 15.89 -8.67 0.02
N GLN A 245 16.53 -8.46 1.16
CA GLN A 245 16.09 -7.43 2.13
C GLN A 245 17.16 -6.35 2.18
N THR A 246 16.73 -5.08 2.26
CA THR A 246 17.65 -3.93 2.20
C THR A 246 17.02 -2.68 2.81
N GLU A 247 17.85 -1.79 3.35
CA GLU A 247 17.41 -0.47 3.79
C GLU A 247 17.17 0.49 2.62
N LYS A 248 17.85 0.27 1.49
CA LYS A 248 17.74 1.12 0.30
C LYS A 248 18.09 0.39 -0.98
N ILE A 249 17.52 0.86 -2.08
CA ILE A 249 17.85 0.38 -3.42
C ILE A 249 17.73 1.52 -4.44
N THR A 250 18.67 1.58 -5.38
CA THR A 250 18.54 2.43 -6.56
C THR A 250 18.38 1.54 -7.80
N ILE A 251 17.39 1.86 -8.65
CA ILE A 251 17.10 1.10 -9.86
C ILE A 251 17.20 2.03 -11.06
N HIS A 252 18.02 1.65 -12.06
CA HIS A 252 18.18 2.38 -13.31
C HIS A 252 17.74 1.52 -14.49
N SER A 253 17.15 2.18 -15.49
CA SER A 253 16.88 1.60 -16.80
C SER A 253 17.22 2.57 -17.92
N PRO A 254 17.68 2.09 -19.10
CA PRO A 254 17.95 2.96 -20.25
C PRO A 254 16.73 3.71 -20.79
N GLY A 255 15.54 3.18 -20.54
CA GLY A 255 14.25 3.78 -20.92
C GLY A 255 13.32 3.91 -19.73
N LYS A 256 12.29 4.74 -19.86
CA LYS A 256 11.27 4.88 -18.82
C LYS A 256 10.56 3.56 -18.56
N LEU A 257 10.48 3.17 -17.30
CA LEU A 257 9.69 2.04 -16.83
C LEU A 257 8.36 2.54 -16.25
N HIS A 258 7.30 1.80 -16.53
CA HIS A 258 6.03 1.96 -15.84
C HIS A 258 6.18 1.49 -14.40
N ALA A 259 5.59 2.22 -13.46
CA ALA A 259 5.61 1.87 -12.06
C ALA A 259 4.36 2.37 -11.34
N HIS A 260 4.14 1.87 -10.13
CA HIS A 260 3.17 2.43 -9.21
C HIS A 260 3.75 2.49 -7.78
N ILE A 261 3.25 3.43 -7.00
CA ILE A 261 3.47 3.55 -5.55
C ILE A 261 2.11 3.38 -4.88
N ASP A 262 1.90 2.31 -4.11
CA ASP A 262 0.61 1.96 -3.49
C ASP A 262 -0.60 2.05 -4.46
N GLY A 263 -0.38 1.69 -5.74
CA GLY A 263 -1.38 1.76 -6.80
C GLY A 263 -1.43 3.08 -7.59
N GLU A 264 -0.72 4.12 -7.17
CA GLU A 264 -0.63 5.40 -7.90
C GLU A 264 0.44 5.33 -8.99
N TYR A 265 0.02 5.49 -10.25
CA TYR A 265 0.88 5.34 -11.41
C TYR A 265 1.90 6.48 -11.56
N PHE A 266 3.12 6.10 -11.95
CA PHE A 266 4.14 7.01 -12.46
C PHE A 266 5.10 6.28 -13.41
N HIS A 267 6.06 7.01 -14.03
CA HIS A 267 7.10 6.39 -14.82
C HIS A 267 8.38 7.21 -14.76
N THR A 268 9.51 6.52 -14.69
CA THR A 268 10.84 7.14 -14.65
C THR A 268 11.91 6.21 -15.21
N VAL A 269 13.13 6.71 -15.37
CA VAL A 269 14.32 5.92 -15.69
C VAL A 269 15.15 5.59 -14.45
N ARG A 270 14.86 6.25 -13.32
CA ARG A 270 15.58 6.08 -12.05
C ARG A 270 14.61 6.07 -10.88
N PHE A 271 14.75 5.06 -10.04
CA PHE A 271 14.02 4.90 -8.80
C PHE A 271 15.01 4.91 -7.65
N GLU A 272 14.87 5.85 -6.73
CA GLU A 272 15.62 5.92 -5.48
C GLU A 272 14.63 5.57 -4.37
N ILE A 273 14.86 4.43 -3.71
CA ILE A 273 13.91 3.87 -2.74
C ILE A 273 14.64 3.60 -1.45
N ASP A 274 14.17 4.19 -0.36
CA ASP A 274 14.71 4.05 0.99
C ASP A 274 13.60 3.68 1.97
N ILE A 275 13.94 2.96 3.04
CA ILE A 275 13.08 2.78 4.19
C ILE A 275 13.23 3.97 5.16
N LEU A 276 12.13 4.39 5.74
CA LEU A 276 12.07 5.36 6.83
C LEU A 276 11.57 4.63 8.09
N PRO A 277 12.46 4.14 8.95
CA PRO A 277 12.07 3.34 10.10
C PRO A 277 11.22 4.13 11.08
N LYS A 278 10.16 3.48 11.61
CA LYS A 278 9.29 4.04 12.65
C LYS A 278 8.69 5.40 12.29
N ARG A 279 8.34 5.56 11.01
CA ARG A 279 7.89 6.86 10.47
C ARG A 279 6.53 7.28 10.98
N PHE A 280 5.59 6.35 11.12
CA PHE A 280 4.24 6.61 11.57
C PHE A 280 3.86 5.75 12.77
N SER A 281 2.88 6.21 13.51
CA SER A 281 2.30 5.49 14.64
C SER A 281 0.90 5.01 14.28
N PHE A 282 0.61 3.73 14.45
CA PHE A 282 -0.70 3.13 14.16
C PHE A 282 -1.31 2.46 15.38
N LEU A 283 -2.65 2.50 15.44
CA LEU A 283 -3.49 1.78 16.40
C LEU A 283 -4.09 0.55 15.69
N TYR A 284 -3.67 -0.65 16.10
CA TYR A 284 -4.15 -1.93 15.55
C TYR A 284 -3.88 -3.08 16.49
#